data_9f105952da922573a096d5ccf93a080b
#
_entry.id   9f105952da922573a096d5ccf93a080b
#
_cell.length_a   1.000
_cell.length_b   1.000
_cell.length_c   1.000
_cell.angle_alpha   90.00
_cell.angle_beta   90.00
_cell.angle_gamma   90.00
#
_symmetry.space_group_name_H-M   'P 1'
#
loop_
_entity.id
_entity.type
_entity.pdbx_description
1 polymer ?
#
loop_
_entity_poly.entity_id
_entity_poly.type
_entity_poly.pdbx_seq_one_letter_code
_entity_poly.pdbx_strand_id
1 'polypeptide(L)'
;RRTFAYKLRNKAMNMFSSFENFNLIREKAEASRKAENRPHEVLYFHKVDDPYSHLTVHYIDKFKEAYDVQFKPILVGEENPAALHEPTLYTDYCLEDVKRIASYYDVDFPGKSYPEKKLVDKANSILTAVNPDEFGSVAKTVSHALWSGDLAKLEELEVSCLLYTSPSPRDEL
;
A
#
# COMPACT_ATOMS: atom_id res chain seq x y z
N ARG A 1 29.42 33.13 13.91
CA ARG A 1 28.81 32.80 15.22
C ARG A 1 27.37 32.40 14.99
N ARG A 2 26.99 31.16 15.41
CA ARG A 2 25.59 30.72 15.33
C ARG A 2 24.73 31.57 16.27
N THR A 3 23.64 32.15 15.76
CA THR A 3 22.75 33.04 16.54
C THR A 3 22.06 32.26 17.67
N PHE A 4 21.62 32.97 18.72
CA PHE A 4 20.87 32.38 19.84
C PHE A 4 19.62 31.63 19.35
N ALA A 5 18.90 32.18 18.39
CA ALA A 5 17.74 31.57 17.78
C ALA A 5 18.06 30.21 17.14
N TYR A 6 19.20 30.08 16.47
CA TYR A 6 19.66 28.80 15.90
C TYR A 6 19.93 27.75 16.98
N LYS A 7 20.58 28.13 18.09
CA LYS A 7 20.84 27.22 19.21
C LYS A 7 19.56 26.77 19.89
N LEU A 8 18.59 27.66 20.07
CA LEU A 8 17.29 27.35 20.66
C LEU A 8 16.51 26.41 19.78
N ARG A 9 16.46 26.67 18.46
CA ARG A 9 15.81 25.76 17.48
C ARG A 9 16.43 24.39 17.51
N ASN A 10 17.75 24.27 17.48
CA ASN A 10 18.41 22.97 17.50
C ASN A 10 18.14 22.21 18.81
N LYS A 11 18.12 22.92 19.96
CA LYS A 11 17.78 22.31 21.25
C LYS A 11 16.34 21.79 21.25
N ALA A 12 15.38 22.55 20.71
CA ALA A 12 14.01 22.13 20.59
C ALA A 12 13.89 20.92 19.65
N MET A 13 14.52 20.96 18.47
CA MET A 13 14.52 19.83 17.52
C MET A 13 15.13 18.57 18.13
N ASN A 14 16.26 18.67 18.82
CA ASN A 14 16.88 17.52 19.49
C ASN A 14 15.98 16.93 20.59
N MET A 15 15.26 17.78 21.33
CA MET A 15 14.31 17.32 22.33
C MET A 15 13.12 16.59 21.68
N PHE A 16 12.55 17.15 20.59
CA PHE A 16 11.46 16.52 19.85
C PHE A 16 11.87 15.22 19.19
N SER A 17 13.09 15.12 18.64
CA SER A 17 13.61 13.94 17.97
C SER A 17 14.34 12.98 18.90
N SER A 18 14.37 13.23 20.22
CA SER A 18 15.01 12.32 21.17
C SER A 18 14.25 10.99 21.26
N PHE A 19 14.99 9.90 21.40
CA PHE A 19 14.41 8.57 21.57
C PHE A 19 13.51 8.48 22.81
N GLU A 20 13.88 9.17 23.88
CA GLU A 20 13.09 9.25 25.11
C GLU A 20 11.73 9.91 24.87
N ASN A 21 11.71 11.07 24.20
CA ASN A 21 10.45 11.74 23.88
C ASN A 21 9.59 10.91 22.92
N PHE A 22 10.20 10.27 21.96
CA PHE A 22 9.51 9.35 21.04
C PHE A 22 8.85 8.19 21.79
N ASN A 23 9.56 7.57 22.74
CA ASN A 23 8.99 6.50 23.57
C ASN A 23 7.84 6.99 24.46
N LEU A 24 7.97 8.18 25.08
CA LEU A 24 6.88 8.76 25.86
C LEU A 24 5.61 8.99 25.03
N ILE A 25 5.76 9.44 23.79
CA ILE A 25 4.62 9.63 22.86
C ILE A 25 3.98 8.27 22.56
N ARG A 26 4.78 7.25 22.28
CA ARG A 26 4.29 5.89 22.00
C ARG A 26 3.58 5.28 23.19
N GLU A 27 4.14 5.41 24.39
CA GLU A 27 3.53 4.90 25.64
C GLU A 27 2.17 5.57 25.91
N LYS A 28 2.08 6.90 25.72
CA LYS A 28 0.79 7.62 25.84
C LYS A 28 -0.23 7.17 24.81
N ALA A 29 0.19 7.03 23.55
CA ALA A 29 -0.68 6.55 22.48
C ALA A 29 -1.19 5.13 22.77
N GLU A 30 -0.32 4.25 23.23
CA GLU A 30 -0.68 2.87 23.58
C GLU A 30 -1.61 2.81 24.82
N ALA A 31 -1.38 3.65 25.83
CA ALA A 31 -2.26 3.77 26.97
C ALA A 31 -3.67 4.23 26.56
N SER A 32 -3.76 5.24 25.67
CA SER A 32 -5.03 5.71 25.11
C SER A 32 -5.75 4.59 24.33
N ARG A 33 -5.03 3.91 23.43
CA ARG A 33 -5.58 2.78 22.66
C ARG A 33 -6.19 1.71 23.57
N LYS A 34 -5.46 1.31 24.62
CA LYS A 34 -5.91 0.31 25.59
C LYS A 34 -7.13 0.78 26.38
N ALA A 35 -7.15 2.04 26.82
CA ALA A 35 -8.28 2.62 27.56
C ALA A 35 -9.55 2.66 26.71
N GLU A 36 -9.42 2.85 25.40
CA GLU A 36 -10.51 2.90 24.43
C GLU A 36 -10.86 1.51 23.87
N ASN A 37 -10.15 0.45 24.30
CA ASN A 37 -10.28 -0.92 23.78
C ASN A 37 -10.22 -0.99 22.23
N ARG A 38 -9.36 -0.18 21.63
CA ARG A 38 -9.17 -0.17 20.16
C ARG A 38 -8.10 -1.17 19.73
N PRO A 39 -8.28 -1.87 18.60
CA PRO A 39 -7.21 -2.69 18.02
C PRO A 39 -6.04 -1.82 17.55
N HIS A 40 -4.90 -2.42 17.31
CA HIS A 40 -3.86 -1.81 16.48
C HIS A 40 -4.34 -1.74 15.04
N GLU A 41 -4.14 -0.61 14.38
CA GLU A 41 -4.53 -0.40 12.99
C GLU A 41 -3.29 -0.21 12.12
N VAL A 42 -3.31 -0.85 10.94
CA VAL A 42 -2.31 -0.63 9.90
C VAL A 42 -3.02 -0.10 8.66
N LEU A 43 -2.72 1.14 8.29
CA LEU A 43 -3.19 1.74 7.04
C LEU A 43 -2.18 1.37 5.95
N TYR A 44 -2.61 0.56 4.99
CA TYR A 44 -1.80 0.17 3.85
C TYR A 44 -2.21 0.96 2.61
N PHE A 45 -1.36 1.87 2.18
CA PHE A 45 -1.59 2.65 0.96
C PHE A 45 -1.08 1.87 -0.26
N HIS A 46 -1.99 1.49 -1.14
CA HIS A 46 -1.70 0.69 -2.32
C HIS A 46 -1.94 1.49 -3.60
N LYS A 47 -0.92 1.60 -4.44
CA LYS A 47 -1.02 2.16 -5.78
C LYS A 47 -0.84 1.01 -6.78
N VAL A 48 -1.84 0.76 -7.62
CA VAL A 48 -1.87 -0.45 -8.46
C VAL A 48 -0.76 -0.49 -9.51
N ASP A 49 -0.34 0.67 -10.01
CA ASP A 49 0.73 0.84 -11.00
C ASP A 49 2.09 1.21 -10.36
N ASP A 50 2.22 1.05 -9.03
CA ASP A 50 3.51 1.13 -8.35
C ASP A 50 4.15 -0.26 -8.27
N PRO A 51 5.36 -0.45 -8.86
CA PRO A 51 5.98 -1.77 -8.89
C PRO A 51 6.40 -2.28 -7.50
N TYR A 52 6.65 -1.41 -6.52
CA TYR A 52 6.92 -1.83 -5.14
C TYR A 52 5.64 -2.31 -4.43
N SER A 53 4.49 -1.75 -4.78
CA SER A 53 3.20 -2.25 -4.33
C SER A 53 2.95 -3.69 -4.79
N HIS A 54 3.39 -4.05 -6.01
CA HIS A 54 3.37 -5.45 -6.46
C HIS A 54 4.16 -6.38 -5.55
N LEU A 55 5.37 -6.00 -5.13
CA LEU A 55 6.14 -6.81 -4.19
C LEU A 55 5.44 -6.95 -2.84
N THR A 56 4.87 -5.86 -2.35
CA THR A 56 4.25 -5.79 -1.03
C THR A 56 3.03 -6.71 -0.91
N VAL A 57 2.19 -6.82 -1.95
CA VAL A 57 0.99 -7.67 -1.90
C VAL A 57 1.29 -9.15 -1.68
N HIS A 58 2.50 -9.61 -2.01
CA HIS A 58 2.93 -10.99 -1.74
C HIS A 58 3.14 -11.30 -0.25
N TYR A 59 3.21 -10.27 0.59
CA TYR A 59 3.50 -10.40 2.02
C TYR A 59 2.37 -9.96 2.94
N ILE A 60 1.27 -9.39 2.40
CA ILE A 60 0.15 -8.87 3.20
C ILE A 60 -0.46 -9.98 4.07
N ASP A 61 -0.74 -11.15 3.51
CA ASP A 61 -1.39 -12.22 4.26
C ASP A 61 -0.46 -12.77 5.36
N LYS A 62 0.83 -12.96 5.06
CA LYS A 62 1.84 -13.33 6.06
C LYS A 62 1.97 -12.29 7.18
N PHE A 63 1.87 -11.01 6.82
CA PHE A 63 1.89 -9.93 7.80
C PHE A 63 0.65 -9.98 8.70
N LYS A 64 -0.54 -10.18 8.15
CA LYS A 64 -1.79 -10.31 8.91
C LYS A 64 -1.78 -11.53 9.83
N GLU A 65 -1.17 -12.63 9.41
CA GLU A 65 -1.01 -13.84 10.24
C GLU A 65 -0.01 -13.63 11.38
N ALA A 66 1.03 -12.81 11.17
CA ALA A 66 2.10 -12.59 12.15
C ALA A 66 1.74 -11.57 13.23
N TYR A 67 0.78 -10.67 12.96
CA TYR A 67 0.46 -9.55 13.84
C TYR A 67 -1.04 -9.44 14.10
N ASP A 68 -1.42 -9.25 15.37
CA ASP A 68 -2.81 -8.96 15.77
C ASP A 68 -3.12 -7.48 15.52
N VAL A 69 -3.49 -7.17 14.27
CA VAL A 69 -3.76 -5.82 13.80
C VAL A 69 -4.98 -5.79 12.89
N GLN A 70 -5.72 -4.69 12.93
CA GLN A 70 -6.74 -4.39 11.93
C GLN A 70 -6.05 -3.80 10.69
N PHE A 71 -6.03 -4.56 9.60
CA PHE A 71 -5.44 -4.14 8.34
C PHE A 71 -6.47 -3.39 7.49
N LYS A 72 -6.14 -2.17 7.08
CA LYS A 72 -7.01 -1.29 6.29
C LYS A 72 -6.32 -0.90 4.98
N PRO A 73 -6.63 -1.56 3.85
CA PRO A 73 -6.12 -1.15 2.55
C PRO A 73 -6.77 0.14 2.09
N ILE A 74 -5.98 1.03 1.53
CA ILE A 74 -6.39 2.32 0.96
C ILE A 74 -5.79 2.42 -0.43
N LEU A 75 -6.64 2.49 -1.46
CA LEU A 75 -6.16 2.71 -2.82
C LEU A 75 -5.71 4.15 -2.99
N VAL A 76 -4.54 4.33 -3.57
CA VAL A 76 -3.95 5.64 -3.87
C VAL A 76 -4.19 5.97 -5.34
N GLY A 77 -4.70 7.15 -5.60
CA GLY A 77 -4.94 7.66 -6.96
C GLY A 77 -3.68 8.17 -7.65
N GLU A 78 -3.90 8.97 -8.69
CA GLU A 78 -2.81 9.56 -9.48
C GLU A 78 -1.94 10.49 -8.63
N GLU A 79 -0.64 10.45 -8.87
CA GLU A 79 0.32 11.33 -8.23
C GLU A 79 0.21 12.76 -8.78
N ASN A 80 0.55 13.73 -7.94
CA ASN A 80 0.72 15.09 -8.42
C ASN A 80 1.94 15.14 -9.37
N PRO A 81 1.78 15.48 -10.65
CA PRO A 81 2.90 15.49 -11.61
C PRO A 81 4.05 16.42 -11.19
N ALA A 82 3.76 17.45 -10.37
CA ALA A 82 4.77 18.36 -9.87
C ALA A 82 5.65 17.74 -8.75
N ALA A 83 5.29 16.58 -8.22
CA ALA A 83 6.08 15.88 -7.20
C ALA A 83 7.30 15.14 -7.77
N LEU A 84 7.30 14.84 -9.09
CA LEU A 84 8.38 14.13 -9.76
C LEU A 84 9.19 15.09 -10.63
N HIS A 85 10.44 15.34 -10.27
CA HIS A 85 11.32 16.24 -11.04
C HIS A 85 11.82 15.63 -12.36
N GLU A 86 12.07 14.30 -12.37
CA GLU A 86 12.58 13.54 -13.52
C GLU A 86 11.76 12.25 -13.70
N PRO A 87 10.50 12.35 -14.20
CA PRO A 87 9.57 11.23 -14.21
C PRO A 87 10.10 9.99 -14.95
N THR A 88 10.67 10.20 -16.15
CA THR A 88 11.17 9.08 -16.98
C THR A 88 12.32 8.35 -16.30
N LEU A 89 13.30 9.07 -15.78
CA LEU A 89 14.45 8.49 -15.08
C LEU A 89 13.98 7.73 -13.83
N TYR A 90 13.02 8.28 -13.09
CA TYR A 90 12.46 7.65 -11.89
C TYR A 90 11.73 6.35 -12.24
N THR A 91 10.88 6.35 -13.27
CA THR A 91 10.12 5.16 -13.65
C THR A 91 11.02 4.04 -14.17
N ASP A 92 12.03 4.35 -14.98
CA ASP A 92 13.00 3.38 -15.46
C ASP A 92 13.81 2.78 -14.31
N TYR A 93 14.25 3.62 -13.36
CA TYR A 93 14.92 3.16 -12.16
C TYR A 93 14.05 2.22 -11.34
N CYS A 94 12.79 2.57 -11.06
CA CYS A 94 11.89 1.75 -10.26
C CYS A 94 11.67 0.36 -10.89
N LEU A 95 11.51 0.27 -12.22
CA LEU A 95 11.35 -1.01 -12.90
C LEU A 95 12.59 -1.91 -12.76
N GLU A 96 13.78 -1.34 -12.92
CA GLU A 96 15.03 -2.11 -12.78
C GLU A 96 15.30 -2.52 -11.33
N ASP A 97 15.03 -1.63 -10.39
CA ASP A 97 15.22 -1.89 -8.96
C ASP A 97 14.27 -2.98 -8.46
N VAL A 98 12.98 -2.90 -8.82
CA VAL A 98 11.99 -3.91 -8.44
C VAL A 98 12.34 -5.29 -8.99
N LYS A 99 12.82 -5.42 -10.21
CA LYS A 99 13.27 -6.72 -10.76
C LYS A 99 14.36 -7.35 -9.90
N ARG A 100 15.31 -6.54 -9.42
CA ARG A 100 16.39 -7.01 -8.53
C ARG A 100 15.87 -7.42 -7.17
N ILE A 101 15.00 -6.60 -6.58
CA ILE A 101 14.37 -6.89 -5.27
C ILE A 101 13.50 -8.13 -5.37
N ALA A 102 12.65 -8.25 -6.41
CA ALA A 102 11.78 -9.39 -6.65
C ALA A 102 12.57 -10.71 -6.67
N SER A 103 13.69 -10.74 -7.39
CA SER A 103 14.59 -11.89 -7.45
C SER A 103 15.17 -12.26 -6.07
N TYR A 104 15.50 -11.27 -5.23
CA TYR A 104 16.02 -11.51 -3.89
C TYR A 104 14.99 -12.13 -2.95
N TYR A 105 13.71 -11.77 -3.11
CA TYR A 105 12.61 -12.24 -2.28
C TYR A 105 11.81 -13.41 -2.89
N ASP A 106 12.27 -13.97 -4.01
CA ASP A 106 11.59 -15.04 -4.75
C ASP A 106 10.14 -14.66 -5.13
N VAL A 107 9.96 -13.42 -5.57
CA VAL A 107 8.69 -12.88 -6.06
C VAL A 107 8.75 -12.77 -7.58
N ASP A 108 7.74 -13.28 -8.27
CA ASP A 108 7.61 -13.08 -9.71
C ASP A 108 7.11 -11.67 -10.03
N PHE A 109 7.92 -10.89 -10.75
CA PHE A 109 7.57 -9.59 -11.28
C PHE A 109 7.57 -9.60 -12.81
N PRO A 110 6.40 -9.73 -13.48
CA PRO A 110 6.31 -9.88 -14.92
C PRO A 110 6.47 -8.55 -15.69
N GLY A 111 6.53 -7.40 -15.01
CA GLY A 111 6.51 -6.07 -15.63
C GLY A 111 7.71 -5.79 -16.51
N LYS A 112 7.48 -5.51 -17.79
CA LYS A 112 8.49 -5.05 -18.77
C LYS A 112 8.47 -3.54 -18.96
N SER A 113 7.32 -2.93 -18.77
CA SER A 113 7.03 -1.51 -18.85
C SER A 113 5.90 -1.17 -17.88
N TYR A 114 5.66 0.12 -17.64
CA TYR A 114 4.47 0.52 -16.88
C TYR A 114 3.19 0.14 -17.63
N PRO A 115 2.14 -0.29 -16.88
CA PRO A 115 0.88 -0.69 -17.47
C PRO A 115 0.17 0.47 -18.18
N GLU A 116 -0.61 0.16 -19.21
CA GLU A 116 -1.48 1.15 -19.85
C GLU A 116 -2.59 1.61 -18.89
N LYS A 117 -2.97 2.90 -19.00
CA LYS A 117 -3.99 3.51 -18.13
C LYS A 117 -5.29 2.70 -18.08
N LYS A 118 -5.74 2.12 -19.20
CA LYS A 118 -6.94 1.30 -19.26
C LYS A 118 -6.86 0.09 -18.32
N LEU A 119 -5.70 -0.55 -18.23
CA LEU A 119 -5.48 -1.69 -17.33
C LEU A 119 -5.41 -1.23 -15.86
N VAL A 120 -4.77 -0.08 -15.63
CA VAL A 120 -4.70 0.55 -14.30
C VAL A 120 -6.08 0.90 -13.78
N ASP A 121 -6.92 1.54 -14.61
CA ASP A 121 -8.29 1.90 -14.25
C ASP A 121 -9.13 0.65 -13.91
N LYS A 122 -8.97 -0.43 -14.68
CA LYS A 122 -9.64 -1.69 -14.43
C LYS A 122 -9.18 -2.35 -13.13
N ALA A 123 -7.87 -2.40 -12.87
CA ALA A 123 -7.32 -2.93 -11.63
C ALA A 123 -7.81 -2.15 -10.39
N ASN A 124 -7.87 -0.83 -10.48
CA ASN A 124 -8.43 0.02 -9.43
C ASN A 124 -9.92 -0.29 -9.19
N SER A 125 -10.72 -0.45 -10.25
CA SER A 125 -12.14 -0.80 -10.15
C SER A 125 -12.33 -2.11 -9.41
N ILE A 126 -11.56 -3.14 -9.77
CA ILE A 126 -11.62 -4.46 -9.11
C ILE A 126 -11.30 -4.32 -7.63
N LEU A 127 -10.15 -3.71 -7.29
CA LEU A 127 -9.68 -3.62 -5.89
C LEU A 127 -10.56 -2.72 -5.02
N THR A 128 -11.29 -1.76 -5.59
CA THR A 128 -12.26 -0.94 -4.86
C THR A 128 -13.43 -1.76 -4.33
N ALA A 129 -13.79 -2.84 -5.03
CA ALA A 129 -14.90 -3.72 -4.65
C ALA A 129 -14.50 -4.85 -3.70
N VAL A 130 -13.20 -5.02 -3.40
CA VAL A 130 -12.69 -6.14 -2.61
C VAL A 130 -12.85 -5.88 -1.11
N ASN A 131 -13.30 -6.90 -0.38
CA ASN A 131 -13.34 -6.87 1.07
C ASN A 131 -11.90 -6.72 1.63
N PRO A 132 -11.65 -5.85 2.64
CA PRO A 132 -10.35 -5.70 3.26
C PRO A 132 -9.69 -7.00 3.75
N ASP A 133 -10.49 -7.98 4.15
CA ASP A 133 -9.98 -9.26 4.62
C ASP A 133 -9.39 -10.11 3.49
N GLU A 134 -9.91 -9.99 2.28
CA GLU A 134 -9.47 -10.71 1.07
C GLU A 134 -8.47 -9.91 0.24
N PHE A 135 -8.20 -8.66 0.63
CA PHE A 135 -7.41 -7.73 -0.18
C PHE A 135 -6.03 -8.31 -0.56
N GLY A 136 -5.32 -8.96 0.35
CA GLY A 136 -3.98 -9.51 0.07
C GLY A 136 -3.98 -10.49 -1.09
N SER A 137 -4.83 -11.51 -1.04
CA SER A 137 -4.92 -12.56 -2.05
C SER A 137 -5.41 -12.04 -3.41
N VAL A 138 -6.45 -11.19 -3.41
CA VAL A 138 -7.01 -10.61 -4.64
C VAL A 138 -6.03 -9.63 -5.26
N ALA A 139 -5.45 -8.71 -4.46
CA ALA A 139 -4.49 -7.72 -4.95
C ALA A 139 -3.25 -8.38 -5.57
N LYS A 140 -2.78 -9.50 -5.02
CA LYS A 140 -1.68 -10.28 -5.60
C LYS A 140 -2.03 -10.75 -7.03
N THR A 141 -3.22 -11.31 -7.23
CA THR A 141 -3.66 -11.82 -8.54
C THR A 141 -3.91 -10.67 -9.53
N VAL A 142 -4.57 -9.60 -9.08
CA VAL A 142 -4.82 -8.40 -9.90
C VAL A 142 -3.51 -7.74 -10.32
N SER A 143 -2.58 -7.60 -9.39
CA SER A 143 -1.29 -6.98 -9.66
C SER A 143 -0.46 -7.78 -10.66
N HIS A 144 -0.44 -9.11 -10.54
CA HIS A 144 0.24 -9.97 -11.51
C HIS A 144 -0.38 -9.83 -12.92
N ALA A 145 -1.71 -9.87 -13.04
CA ALA A 145 -2.42 -9.68 -14.30
C ALA A 145 -2.14 -8.29 -14.91
N LEU A 146 -2.15 -7.25 -14.07
CA LEU A 146 -1.85 -5.87 -14.49
C LEU A 146 -0.44 -5.75 -15.07
N TRP A 147 0.58 -6.22 -14.33
CA TRP A 147 1.98 -6.09 -14.73
C TRP A 147 2.37 -7.01 -15.88
N SER A 148 1.66 -8.12 -16.08
CA SER A 148 1.81 -8.98 -17.28
C SER A 148 1.02 -8.47 -18.50
N GLY A 149 0.17 -7.45 -18.35
CA GLY A 149 -0.68 -6.94 -19.43
C GLY A 149 -1.84 -7.88 -19.80
N ASP A 150 -2.25 -8.76 -18.89
CA ASP A 150 -3.30 -9.74 -19.11
C ASP A 150 -4.71 -9.15 -18.90
N LEU A 151 -5.23 -8.49 -19.95
CA LEU A 151 -6.56 -7.90 -19.91
C LEU A 151 -7.66 -8.95 -19.70
N ALA A 152 -7.53 -10.14 -20.30
CA ALA A 152 -8.54 -11.19 -20.18
C ALA A 152 -8.67 -11.66 -18.74
N LYS A 153 -7.55 -11.79 -18.02
CA LYS A 153 -7.55 -12.14 -16.60
C LYS A 153 -8.15 -11.03 -15.74
N LEU A 154 -7.87 -9.77 -16.02
CA LEU A 154 -8.50 -8.65 -15.32
C LEU A 154 -10.01 -8.61 -15.54
N GLU A 155 -10.51 -8.93 -16.74
CA GLU A 155 -11.94 -9.01 -17.03
C GLU A 155 -12.61 -10.18 -16.29
N GLU A 156 -11.97 -11.32 -16.22
CA GLU A 156 -12.44 -12.47 -15.42
C GLU A 156 -12.55 -12.10 -13.92
N LEU A 157 -11.53 -11.46 -13.37
CA LEU A 157 -11.50 -11.02 -11.97
C LEU A 157 -12.58 -9.97 -11.65
N GLU A 158 -12.82 -9.03 -12.56
CA GLU A 158 -13.88 -8.03 -12.41
C GLU A 158 -15.26 -8.68 -12.28
N VAL A 159 -15.57 -9.61 -13.17
CA VAL A 159 -16.84 -10.36 -13.12
C VAL A 159 -16.96 -11.16 -11.82
N SER A 160 -15.88 -11.82 -11.41
CA SER A 160 -15.86 -12.58 -10.16
C SER A 160 -16.12 -11.69 -8.96
N CYS A 161 -15.42 -10.57 -8.83
CA CYS A 161 -15.63 -9.63 -7.71
C CYS A 161 -17.05 -9.06 -7.67
N LEU A 162 -17.62 -8.70 -8.82
CA LEU A 162 -19.01 -8.19 -8.91
C LEU A 162 -20.05 -9.22 -8.46
N LEU A 163 -19.81 -10.50 -8.70
CA LEU A 163 -20.73 -11.57 -8.28
C LEU A 163 -20.68 -11.77 -6.75
N TYR A 164 -19.55 -11.58 -6.11
CA TYR A 164 -19.41 -11.73 -4.65
C TYR A 164 -19.84 -10.50 -3.86
N THR A 165 -19.89 -9.30 -4.48
CA THR A 165 -20.29 -8.04 -3.83
C THR A 165 -21.75 -7.69 -4.04
N SER A 166 -22.49 -8.42 -4.88
CA SER A 166 -23.95 -8.24 -4.99
C SER A 166 -24.62 -8.70 -3.71
N PRO A 167 -25.47 -7.84 -3.06
CA PRO A 167 -26.24 -8.26 -1.89
C PRO A 167 -27.04 -9.51 -2.22
N SER A 168 -26.93 -10.53 -1.36
CA SER A 168 -27.72 -11.76 -1.54
C SER A 168 -29.19 -11.40 -1.53
N PRO A 169 -30.03 -11.96 -2.46
CA PRO A 169 -31.47 -11.76 -2.44
C PRO A 169 -32.17 -12.22 -1.15
N ARG A 170 -31.41 -12.76 -0.18
CA ARG A 170 -31.90 -13.21 1.13
C ARG A 170 -31.86 -12.16 2.22
N ASP A 171 -31.22 -11.01 1.98
CA ASP A 171 -31.09 -9.95 2.99
C ASP A 171 -32.22 -8.90 2.89
N GLU A 172 -33.22 -9.12 2.03
CA GLU A 172 -34.41 -8.28 1.86
C GLU A 172 -35.73 -8.93 2.39
N LEU A 173 -35.66 -9.71 3.47
CA LEU A 173 -36.86 -10.23 4.15
C LEU A 173 -36.88 -9.86 5.62
#